data_efd7a1fe0e99ccfa2ff77b32414bed93
#
_entry.id   efd7a1fe0e99ccfa2ff77b32414bed93
#
_cell.length_a   1.000
_cell.length_b   1.000
_cell.length_c   1.000
_cell.angle_alpha   90.00
_cell.angle_beta   90.00
_cell.angle_gamma   90.00
#
_symmetry.space_group_name_H-M   'P 1'
#
loop_
_entity.id
_entity.type
_entity.pdbx_description
1 polymer ?
#
loop_
_entity_poly.entity_id
_entity_poly.type
_entity_poly.pdbx_seq_one_letter_code
_entity_poly.pdbx_strand_id
1 'polypeptide(L)'
;WPLAQQDAEAKAKRRIGVGFTGMGNTLAMMCLRYDSADGRAMAKRIAESMRDAAYSASVELAREKGPFPKFDADGYLKEGTFASRLPADIKKKIRAHGIRNSHLLSIAPTGTVSLAFADNASNGIEPPFSWMYKRRKREADGSMAEYAVEDHSWRLYRELGGDVDKLPEYFVSALEMTAQDHIAMMEVVQPYVDTAISKTVNIPADYPYDDFKGLYLQAWRARLKGLATYRPNNILGAVLETHSSAPAPAQSEAAAPESAPVDPMRTVIESRPSGALSAVAEKVEYWTQEGQKRLYLIVSFLPVPNAEG
;
A
#
# COMPACT_ATOMS: atom_id res chain seq x y z
N TRP A 1 -8.42 4.78 -27.59
CA TRP A 1 -8.17 6.15 -27.14
C TRP A 1 -9.03 7.12 -27.96
N PRO A 2 -9.62 8.16 -27.33
CA PRO A 2 -10.55 9.06 -28.04
C PRO A 2 -9.85 9.93 -29.08
N LEU A 3 -8.56 10.24 -28.92
CA LEU A 3 -7.80 11.04 -29.87
C LEU A 3 -6.72 10.18 -30.55
N ALA A 4 -6.57 10.33 -31.86
CA ALA A 4 -5.59 9.57 -32.64
C ALA A 4 -4.15 9.77 -32.18
N GLN A 5 -3.80 10.98 -31.73
CA GLN A 5 -2.48 11.28 -31.19
C GLN A 5 -2.22 10.54 -29.85
N GLN A 6 -3.23 10.43 -28.99
CA GLN A 6 -3.14 9.67 -27.74
C GLN A 6 -2.98 8.17 -28.01
N ASP A 7 -3.74 7.64 -28.97
CA ASP A 7 -3.64 6.23 -29.40
C ASP A 7 -2.24 5.93 -29.95
N ALA A 8 -1.72 6.79 -30.83
CA ALA A 8 -0.37 6.65 -31.40
C ALA A 8 0.71 6.67 -30.31
N GLU A 9 0.65 7.60 -29.34
CA GLU A 9 1.59 7.68 -28.23
C GLU A 9 1.48 6.49 -27.26
N ALA A 10 0.27 6.06 -26.94
CA ALA A 10 0.06 4.90 -26.08
C ALA A 10 0.65 3.63 -26.69
N LYS A 11 0.42 3.39 -27.98
CA LYS A 11 0.97 2.25 -28.74
C LYS A 11 2.50 2.35 -28.88
N ALA A 12 3.01 3.54 -29.10
CA ALA A 12 4.45 3.77 -29.30
C ALA A 12 5.28 3.55 -28.03
N LYS A 13 4.72 3.82 -26.85
CA LYS A 13 5.43 3.78 -25.54
C LYS A 13 5.01 2.62 -24.65
N ARG A 14 3.78 2.11 -24.80
CA ARG A 14 3.23 1.00 -24.01
C ARG A 14 3.42 1.18 -22.51
N ARG A 15 3.13 2.38 -21.98
CA ARG A 15 3.20 2.67 -20.55
C ARG A 15 2.14 1.87 -19.80
N ILE A 16 2.53 1.32 -18.65
CA ILE A 16 1.62 0.69 -17.69
C ILE A 16 1.89 1.27 -16.30
N GLY A 17 1.03 0.96 -15.34
CA GLY A 17 1.21 1.32 -13.94
C GLY A 17 0.97 0.09 -13.07
N VAL A 18 2.04 -0.56 -12.67
CA VAL A 18 2.02 -1.63 -11.67
C VAL A 18 2.33 -1.01 -10.33
N GLY A 19 1.54 -1.32 -9.32
CA GLY A 19 1.70 -0.80 -7.97
C GLY A 19 1.14 -1.77 -6.96
N PHE A 20 1.02 -1.32 -5.74
CA PHE A 20 0.44 -2.07 -4.63
C PHE A 20 -0.67 -1.25 -3.95
N THR A 21 -1.50 -1.93 -3.19
CA THR A 21 -2.39 -1.36 -2.17
C THR A 21 -2.08 -2.01 -0.83
N GLY A 22 -2.48 -1.39 0.27
CA GLY A 22 -2.35 -1.99 1.60
C GLY A 22 -0.97 -1.90 2.23
N MET A 23 -0.10 -0.94 1.85
CA MET A 23 1.23 -0.82 2.48
C MET A 23 1.12 -0.62 4.00
N GLY A 24 0.22 0.25 4.45
CA GLY A 24 0.02 0.50 5.87
C GLY A 24 -0.41 -0.76 6.63
N ASN A 25 -1.41 -1.47 6.10
CA ASN A 25 -1.84 -2.74 6.69
C ASN A 25 -0.75 -3.81 6.66
N THR A 26 0.00 -3.92 5.55
CA THR A 26 1.10 -4.87 5.45
C THR A 26 2.12 -4.65 6.56
N LEU A 27 2.50 -3.40 6.84
CA LEU A 27 3.43 -3.09 7.92
C LEU A 27 2.83 -3.41 9.28
N ALA A 28 1.57 -3.04 9.56
CA ALA A 28 0.89 -3.37 10.80
C ALA A 28 0.82 -4.89 11.02
N MET A 29 0.42 -5.66 10.00
CA MET A 29 0.37 -7.14 10.05
C MET A 29 1.75 -7.79 10.22
N MET A 30 2.83 -7.10 9.87
CA MET A 30 4.21 -7.50 10.14
C MET A 30 4.73 -6.97 11.49
N CYS A 31 3.88 -6.39 12.33
CA CYS A 31 4.22 -5.75 13.61
C CYS A 31 5.27 -4.64 13.45
N LEU A 32 5.25 -3.94 12.33
CA LEU A 32 6.14 -2.83 12.01
C LEU A 32 5.37 -1.51 12.02
N ARG A 33 5.80 -0.59 12.85
CA ARG A 33 5.22 0.74 12.88
C ARG A 33 5.56 1.50 11.60
N TYR A 34 4.57 2.10 10.94
CA TYR A 34 4.71 2.73 9.63
C TYR A 34 5.75 3.86 9.59
N ASP A 35 5.79 4.69 10.62
CA ASP A 35 6.69 5.84 10.78
C ASP A 35 8.05 5.48 11.41
N SER A 36 8.31 4.18 11.64
CA SER A 36 9.58 3.70 12.17
C SER A 36 10.65 3.50 11.08
N ALA A 37 11.90 3.41 11.50
CA ALA A 37 13.00 3.06 10.60
C ALA A 37 12.82 1.68 9.97
N ASP A 38 12.34 0.70 10.75
CA ASP A 38 12.10 -0.68 10.28
C ASP A 38 10.93 -0.75 9.31
N GLY A 39 9.84 0.00 9.57
CA GLY A 39 8.73 0.13 8.65
C GLY A 39 9.17 0.70 7.30
N ARG A 40 9.94 1.79 7.30
CA ARG A 40 10.51 2.36 6.07
C ARG A 40 11.48 1.41 5.37
N ALA A 41 12.30 0.67 6.11
CA ALA A 41 13.21 -0.32 5.53
C ALA A 41 12.44 -1.45 4.85
N MET A 42 11.34 -1.93 5.44
CA MET A 42 10.49 -2.94 4.84
C MET A 42 9.78 -2.40 3.58
N ALA A 43 9.21 -1.21 3.62
CA ALA A 43 8.58 -0.57 2.46
C ALA A 43 9.56 -0.40 1.29
N LYS A 44 10.80 -0.02 1.59
CA LYS A 44 11.90 0.00 0.61
C LYS A 44 12.12 -1.37 -0.02
N ARG A 45 12.25 -2.44 0.78
CA ARG A 45 12.45 -3.81 0.28
C ARG A 45 11.31 -4.28 -0.62
N ILE A 46 10.06 -3.99 -0.24
CA ILE A 46 8.88 -4.30 -1.05
C ILE A 46 8.94 -3.57 -2.40
N ALA A 47 9.21 -2.27 -2.40
CA ALA A 47 9.30 -1.47 -3.61
C ALA A 47 10.47 -1.92 -4.52
N GLU A 48 11.61 -2.25 -3.95
CA GLU A 48 12.77 -2.78 -4.69
C GLU A 48 12.45 -4.11 -5.35
N SER A 49 11.87 -5.06 -4.61
CA SER A 49 11.47 -6.37 -5.15
C SER A 49 10.44 -6.22 -6.27
N MET A 50 9.45 -5.34 -6.10
CA MET A 50 8.45 -5.06 -7.14
C MET A 50 9.10 -4.47 -8.40
N ARG A 51 10.04 -3.52 -8.25
CA ARG A 51 10.80 -2.94 -9.36
C ARG A 51 11.52 -4.02 -10.15
N ASP A 52 12.30 -4.84 -9.47
CA ASP A 52 13.16 -5.83 -10.12
C ASP A 52 12.34 -6.90 -10.84
N ALA A 53 11.27 -7.37 -10.21
CA ALA A 53 10.35 -8.33 -10.80
C ALA A 53 9.63 -7.75 -12.02
N ALA A 54 9.08 -6.53 -11.93
CA ALA A 54 8.36 -5.90 -13.01
C ALA A 54 9.26 -5.62 -14.23
N TYR A 55 10.47 -5.12 -14.00
CA TYR A 55 11.42 -4.87 -15.07
C TYR A 55 11.90 -6.16 -15.73
N SER A 56 12.19 -7.19 -14.96
CA SER A 56 12.53 -8.51 -15.49
C SER A 56 11.40 -9.09 -16.32
N ALA A 57 10.16 -9.06 -15.83
CA ALA A 57 8.99 -9.54 -16.57
C ALA A 57 8.76 -8.77 -17.87
N SER A 58 8.95 -7.44 -17.88
CA SER A 58 8.82 -6.63 -19.09
C SER A 58 9.90 -6.91 -20.14
N VAL A 59 11.10 -7.34 -19.72
CA VAL A 59 12.12 -7.85 -20.64
C VAL A 59 11.69 -9.19 -21.25
N GLU A 60 11.17 -10.12 -20.45
CA GLU A 60 10.68 -11.39 -20.99
C GLU A 60 9.51 -11.17 -21.97
N LEU A 61 8.59 -10.26 -21.65
CA LEU A 61 7.53 -9.85 -22.60
C LEU A 61 8.09 -9.22 -23.88
N ALA A 62 9.21 -8.52 -23.81
CA ALA A 62 9.87 -8.00 -25.01
C ALA A 62 10.49 -9.10 -25.87
N ARG A 63 11.01 -10.17 -25.27
CA ARG A 63 11.47 -11.35 -25.99
C ARG A 63 10.35 -12.05 -26.75
N GLU A 64 9.14 -12.13 -26.17
CA GLU A 64 7.99 -12.77 -26.79
C GLU A 64 7.31 -11.89 -27.85
N LYS A 65 7.18 -10.58 -27.60
CA LYS A 65 6.28 -9.66 -28.33
C LYS A 65 6.98 -8.45 -28.94
N GLY A 66 8.31 -8.40 -28.84
CA GLY A 66 9.13 -7.26 -29.24
C GLY A 66 9.10 -6.12 -28.19
N PRO A 67 10.10 -5.24 -28.19
CA PRO A 67 10.15 -4.05 -27.33
C PRO A 67 9.04 -3.06 -27.70
N PHE A 68 8.89 -2.00 -26.90
CA PHE A 68 8.00 -0.90 -27.28
C PHE A 68 8.56 -0.17 -28.52
N PRO A 69 7.72 0.32 -29.46
CA PRO A 69 8.16 0.81 -30.77
C PRO A 69 9.20 1.94 -30.75
N LYS A 70 9.15 2.84 -29.74
CA LYS A 70 10.14 3.93 -29.58
C LYS A 70 11.31 3.53 -28.66
N PHE A 71 11.58 2.24 -28.50
CA PHE A 71 12.71 1.78 -27.68
C PHE A 71 14.04 2.08 -28.37
N ASP A 72 14.91 2.77 -27.66
CA ASP A 72 16.33 2.94 -27.97
C ASP A 72 17.13 2.63 -26.69
N ALA A 73 18.01 1.65 -26.76
CA ALA A 73 18.71 1.13 -25.60
C ALA A 73 19.64 2.16 -24.94
N ASP A 74 20.32 2.98 -25.76
CA ASP A 74 21.28 3.96 -25.25
C ASP A 74 20.55 5.13 -24.59
N GLY A 75 19.48 5.63 -25.20
CA GLY A 75 18.63 6.65 -24.61
C GLY A 75 17.91 6.17 -23.35
N TYR A 76 17.39 4.93 -23.37
CA TYR A 76 16.64 4.35 -22.25
C TYR A 76 17.52 4.15 -21.00
N LEU A 77 18.78 3.68 -21.20
CA LEU A 77 19.75 3.41 -20.14
C LEU A 77 20.73 4.55 -19.88
N LYS A 78 20.52 5.71 -20.52
CA LYS A 78 21.38 6.89 -20.36
C LYS A 78 21.47 7.29 -18.88
N GLU A 79 22.64 7.72 -18.47
CA GLU A 79 22.86 8.27 -17.13
C GLU A 79 21.82 9.36 -16.78
N GLY A 80 21.32 9.34 -15.55
CA GLY A 80 20.27 10.24 -15.08
C GLY A 80 18.82 9.74 -15.33
N THR A 81 18.64 8.71 -16.18
CA THR A 81 17.31 8.07 -16.33
C THR A 81 17.00 7.15 -15.15
N PHE A 82 15.73 6.79 -14.97
CA PHE A 82 15.35 5.79 -13.97
C PHE A 82 16.03 4.44 -14.25
N ALA A 83 16.01 4.01 -15.52
CA ALA A 83 16.55 2.70 -15.92
C ALA A 83 18.07 2.60 -15.76
N SER A 84 18.81 3.71 -15.73
CA SER A 84 20.25 3.69 -15.45
C SER A 84 20.60 3.16 -14.07
N ARG A 85 19.65 3.23 -13.12
CA ARG A 85 19.80 2.80 -11.71
C ARG A 85 19.34 1.37 -11.45
N LEU A 86 18.86 0.67 -12.48
CA LEU A 86 18.49 -0.75 -12.38
C LEU A 86 19.71 -1.65 -12.10
N PRO A 87 19.51 -2.82 -11.49
CA PRO A 87 20.56 -3.83 -11.35
C PRO A 87 21.27 -4.13 -12.66
N ALA A 88 22.54 -4.44 -12.60
CA ALA A 88 23.40 -4.61 -13.75
C ALA A 88 22.93 -5.75 -14.69
N ASP A 89 22.42 -6.83 -14.12
CA ASP A 89 21.88 -7.97 -14.84
C ASP A 89 20.59 -7.59 -15.63
N ILE A 90 19.69 -6.81 -15.03
CA ILE A 90 18.49 -6.30 -15.69
C ILE A 90 18.87 -5.34 -16.83
N LYS A 91 19.81 -4.42 -16.61
CA LYS A 91 20.32 -3.53 -17.67
C LYS A 91 20.93 -4.31 -18.85
N LYS A 92 21.69 -5.37 -18.53
CA LYS A 92 22.24 -6.27 -19.56
C LYS A 92 21.15 -6.94 -20.40
N LYS A 93 20.11 -7.45 -19.73
CA LYS A 93 18.96 -8.06 -20.41
C LYS A 93 18.18 -7.04 -21.26
N ILE A 94 17.98 -5.82 -20.77
CA ILE A 94 17.36 -4.73 -21.55
C ILE A 94 18.17 -4.40 -22.81
N ARG A 95 19.50 -4.33 -22.73
CA ARG A 95 20.35 -4.13 -23.92
C ARG A 95 20.21 -5.25 -24.93
N ALA A 96 20.14 -6.49 -24.48
CA ALA A 96 20.11 -7.67 -25.36
C ALA A 96 18.74 -7.89 -26.01
N HIS A 97 17.63 -7.62 -25.31
CA HIS A 97 16.28 -8.02 -25.70
C HIS A 97 15.29 -6.86 -25.81
N GLY A 98 15.69 -5.66 -25.40
CA GLY A 98 14.76 -4.56 -25.25
C GLY A 98 13.88 -4.69 -24.00
N ILE A 99 12.88 -3.82 -23.90
CA ILE A 99 11.86 -3.84 -22.86
C ILE A 99 10.49 -3.55 -23.45
N ARG A 100 9.45 -4.25 -23.00
CA ARG A 100 8.10 -4.16 -23.57
C ARG A 100 7.40 -2.85 -23.28
N ASN A 101 7.64 -2.27 -22.10
CA ASN A 101 6.94 -1.10 -21.58
C ASN A 101 7.95 0.00 -21.25
N SER A 102 7.69 1.24 -21.67
CA SER A 102 8.62 2.35 -21.41
C SER A 102 8.64 2.80 -19.96
N HIS A 103 7.50 2.67 -19.27
CA HIS A 103 7.32 2.92 -17.83
C HIS A 103 6.43 1.81 -17.27
N LEU A 104 6.73 1.35 -16.09
CA LEU A 104 6.09 0.18 -15.50
C LEU A 104 5.40 0.46 -14.18
N LEU A 105 5.96 1.31 -13.32
CA LEU A 105 5.59 1.40 -11.92
C LEU A 105 4.92 2.72 -11.58
N SER A 106 3.80 2.63 -10.88
CA SER A 106 3.13 3.78 -10.26
C SER A 106 2.40 3.34 -9.01
N ILE A 107 2.33 4.20 -8.01
CA ILE A 107 1.51 3.94 -6.82
C ILE A 107 0.28 4.82 -6.92
N ALA A 108 -0.86 4.18 -7.25
CA ALA A 108 -2.14 4.83 -7.35
C ALA A 108 -2.81 4.98 -5.97
N PRO A 109 -3.82 5.86 -5.81
CA PRO A 109 -4.55 6.00 -4.55
C PRO A 109 -5.30 4.74 -4.12
N THR A 110 -5.81 3.96 -5.07
CA THR A 110 -6.51 2.66 -4.88
C THR A 110 -7.72 2.67 -3.94
N GLY A 111 -8.34 3.81 -3.65
CA GLY A 111 -9.45 3.90 -2.70
C GLY A 111 -10.64 3.00 -3.03
N THR A 112 -11.09 3.00 -4.30
CA THR A 112 -12.17 2.10 -4.75
C THR A 112 -11.70 0.65 -4.80
N VAL A 113 -10.47 0.40 -5.25
CA VAL A 113 -9.89 -0.95 -5.32
C VAL A 113 -9.77 -1.56 -3.94
N SER A 114 -9.31 -0.78 -2.96
CA SER A 114 -9.21 -1.19 -1.56
C SER A 114 -10.56 -1.66 -1.00
N LEU A 115 -11.61 -0.87 -1.21
CA LEU A 115 -12.95 -1.19 -0.72
C LEU A 115 -13.59 -2.38 -1.46
N ALA A 116 -13.38 -2.49 -2.78
CA ALA A 116 -14.08 -3.47 -3.59
C ALA A 116 -13.38 -4.83 -3.68
N PHE A 117 -12.06 -4.85 -3.57
CA PHE A 117 -11.26 -6.04 -3.88
C PHE A 117 -10.18 -6.37 -2.85
N ALA A 118 -9.88 -5.46 -1.92
CA ALA A 118 -8.80 -5.64 -0.96
C ALA A 118 -9.29 -5.51 0.50
N ASP A 119 -10.54 -5.86 0.75
CA ASP A 119 -11.14 -6.01 2.07
C ASP A 119 -10.91 -4.79 2.98
N ASN A 120 -11.03 -3.59 2.40
CA ASN A 120 -10.78 -2.32 3.06
C ASN A 120 -9.36 -2.17 3.64
N ALA A 121 -8.35 -2.72 2.97
CA ALA A 121 -6.95 -2.44 3.29
C ALA A 121 -6.61 -0.96 3.05
N SER A 122 -5.53 -0.48 3.64
CA SER A 122 -5.04 0.88 3.45
C SER A 122 -4.77 1.20 1.97
N ASN A 123 -4.92 2.46 1.58
CA ASN A 123 -4.89 2.89 0.19
C ASN A 123 -3.46 3.04 -0.33
N GLY A 124 -3.07 2.27 -1.33
CA GLY A 124 -1.74 2.40 -1.96
C GLY A 124 -0.61 2.35 -0.94
N ILE A 125 0.18 3.43 -0.87
CA ILE A 125 1.26 3.60 0.10
C ILE A 125 0.77 4.22 1.43
N GLU A 126 -0.51 4.64 1.50
CA GLU A 126 -1.02 5.32 2.68
C GLU A 126 -1.01 4.41 3.91
N PRO A 127 -0.77 4.96 5.11
CA PRO A 127 -1.16 4.26 6.34
C PRO A 127 -2.68 4.23 6.44
N PRO A 128 -3.27 3.40 7.28
CA PRO A 128 -4.69 3.46 7.57
C PRO A 128 -5.09 4.86 8.03
N PHE A 129 -6.18 5.38 7.48
CA PHE A 129 -6.69 6.70 7.89
C PHE A 129 -7.27 6.64 9.31
N SER A 130 -8.02 5.60 9.58
CA SER A 130 -8.63 5.28 10.86
C SER A 130 -8.90 3.80 10.91
N TRP A 131 -8.89 3.21 12.09
CA TRP A 131 -9.16 1.78 12.31
C TRP A 131 -10.63 1.44 12.12
N MET A 132 -11.50 2.36 12.45
CA MET A 132 -12.93 2.27 12.24
C MET A 132 -13.49 3.66 11.88
N TYR A 133 -14.37 3.73 10.87
CA TYR A 133 -15.04 4.97 10.48
C TYR A 133 -16.44 4.71 9.94
N LYS A 134 -17.29 5.70 9.98
CA LYS A 134 -18.61 5.66 9.33
C LYS A 134 -18.52 6.23 7.93
N ARG A 135 -19.02 5.48 6.97
CA ARG A 135 -19.19 5.93 5.60
C ARG A 135 -20.66 6.23 5.33
N ARG A 136 -20.93 7.43 4.87
CA ARG A 136 -22.24 7.82 4.39
C ARG A 136 -22.34 7.56 2.90
N LYS A 137 -23.35 6.82 2.50
CA LYS A 137 -23.65 6.52 1.10
C LYS A 137 -25.09 6.93 0.79
N ARG A 138 -25.28 7.60 -0.34
CA ARG A 138 -26.61 7.89 -0.85
C ARG A 138 -27.15 6.63 -1.53
N GLU A 139 -28.27 6.13 -1.05
CA GLU A 139 -28.96 4.98 -1.62
C GLU A 139 -29.79 5.39 -2.86
N ALA A 140 -30.27 4.38 -3.61
CA ALA A 140 -31.01 4.59 -4.85
C ALA A 140 -32.34 5.37 -4.65
N ASP A 141 -32.94 5.29 -3.46
CA ASP A 141 -34.15 6.03 -3.06
C ASP A 141 -33.86 7.45 -2.61
N GLY A 142 -32.60 7.89 -2.60
CA GLY A 142 -32.15 9.22 -2.18
C GLY A 142 -31.88 9.35 -0.69
N SER A 143 -32.14 8.34 0.12
CA SER A 143 -31.80 8.31 1.55
C SER A 143 -30.28 8.24 1.77
N MET A 144 -29.82 8.62 2.97
CA MET A 144 -28.43 8.50 3.37
C MET A 144 -28.30 7.33 4.34
N ALA A 145 -27.62 6.27 3.92
CA ALA A 145 -27.26 5.15 4.79
C ALA A 145 -25.86 5.34 5.37
N GLU A 146 -25.69 4.96 6.64
CA GLU A 146 -24.39 4.93 7.31
C GLU A 146 -23.92 3.50 7.46
N TYR A 147 -22.68 3.24 7.01
CA TYR A 147 -22.02 1.95 7.13
C TYR A 147 -20.80 2.09 8.03
N ALA A 148 -20.69 1.23 9.03
CA ALA A 148 -19.45 1.06 9.77
C ALA A 148 -18.45 0.34 8.86
N VAL A 149 -17.27 0.91 8.70
CA VAL A 149 -16.17 0.37 7.90
C VAL A 149 -14.98 0.16 8.80
N GLU A 150 -14.53 -1.09 8.86
CA GLU A 150 -13.40 -1.51 9.67
C GLU A 150 -12.16 -1.68 8.78
N ASP A 151 -11.00 -1.24 9.26
CA ASP A 151 -9.72 -1.49 8.60
C ASP A 151 -9.38 -2.98 8.62
N HIS A 152 -8.78 -3.48 7.56
CA HIS A 152 -8.44 -4.89 7.40
C HIS A 152 -7.53 -5.42 8.53
N SER A 153 -6.44 -4.73 8.85
CA SER A 153 -5.50 -5.19 9.86
C SER A 153 -6.08 -5.12 11.28
N TRP A 154 -6.90 -4.11 11.55
CA TRP A 154 -7.60 -3.97 12.82
C TRP A 154 -8.61 -5.11 13.04
N ARG A 155 -9.41 -5.43 12.00
CA ARG A 155 -10.35 -6.56 12.06
C ARG A 155 -9.61 -7.88 12.23
N LEU A 156 -8.54 -8.12 11.47
CA LEU A 156 -7.72 -9.32 11.60
C LEU A 156 -7.14 -9.46 13.02
N TYR A 157 -6.62 -8.36 13.58
CA TYR A 157 -6.09 -8.36 14.95
C TYR A 157 -7.17 -8.76 15.97
N ARG A 158 -8.39 -8.22 15.84
CA ARG A 158 -9.55 -8.59 16.67
C ARG A 158 -9.92 -10.06 16.50
N GLU A 159 -9.97 -10.57 15.28
CA GLU A 159 -10.30 -11.96 14.97
C GLU A 159 -9.26 -12.95 15.52
N LEU A 160 -8.03 -12.52 15.63
CA LEU A 160 -6.95 -13.28 16.27
C LEU A 160 -6.99 -13.20 17.81
N GLY A 161 -7.97 -12.52 18.41
CA GLY A 161 -8.13 -12.38 19.84
C GLY A 161 -7.35 -11.23 20.47
N GLY A 162 -6.87 -10.28 19.65
CA GLY A 162 -6.19 -9.07 20.13
C GLY A 162 -7.15 -8.09 20.82
N ASP A 163 -6.66 -7.39 21.83
CA ASP A 163 -7.41 -6.36 22.54
C ASP A 163 -7.42 -5.06 21.70
N VAL A 164 -8.55 -4.79 21.05
CA VAL A 164 -8.71 -3.61 20.19
C VAL A 164 -8.84 -2.30 20.96
N ASP A 165 -9.08 -2.33 22.26
CA ASP A 165 -9.10 -1.15 23.12
C ASP A 165 -7.69 -0.76 23.57
N LYS A 166 -6.72 -1.68 23.41
CA LYS A 166 -5.29 -1.48 23.73
C LYS A 166 -4.40 -1.92 22.59
N LEU A 167 -4.54 -1.24 21.45
CA LEU A 167 -3.76 -1.56 20.26
C LEU A 167 -2.24 -1.46 20.51
N PRO A 168 -1.43 -2.42 20.01
CA PRO A 168 0.02 -2.31 20.02
C PRO A 168 0.53 -1.06 19.29
N GLU A 169 1.71 -0.59 19.64
CA GLU A 169 2.32 0.63 19.12
C GLU A 169 2.51 0.65 17.57
N TYR A 170 2.54 -0.49 16.93
CA TYR A 170 2.66 -0.57 15.48
C TYR A 170 1.33 -0.26 14.75
N PHE A 171 0.21 -0.18 15.46
CA PHE A 171 -1.02 0.36 14.92
C PHE A 171 -0.98 1.89 14.99
N VAL A 172 -0.53 2.53 13.94
CA VAL A 172 -0.49 3.99 13.80
C VAL A 172 -1.32 4.44 12.61
N SER A 173 -2.22 5.38 12.84
CA SER A 173 -3.07 5.97 11.80
C SER A 173 -2.40 7.18 11.12
N ALA A 174 -2.93 7.57 9.97
CA ALA A 174 -2.45 8.74 9.22
C ALA A 174 -2.50 10.06 10.02
N LEU A 175 -3.42 10.16 10.98
CA LEU A 175 -3.64 11.37 11.77
C LEU A 175 -2.69 11.48 12.97
N GLU A 176 -2.04 10.37 13.35
CA GLU A 176 -1.09 10.33 14.46
C GLU A 176 0.35 10.62 14.04
N MET A 177 0.59 10.72 12.73
CA MET A 177 1.93 10.94 12.17
C MET A 177 2.17 12.39 11.78
N THR A 178 3.45 12.78 11.78
CA THR A 178 3.86 14.09 11.31
C THR A 178 3.91 14.17 9.78
N ALA A 179 3.87 15.37 9.24
CA ALA A 179 4.06 15.59 7.81
C ALA A 179 5.42 15.05 7.31
N GLN A 180 6.44 15.12 8.15
CA GLN A 180 7.79 14.61 7.88
C GLN A 180 7.81 13.09 7.75
N ASP A 181 7.04 12.37 8.58
CA ASP A 181 6.95 10.90 8.50
C ASP A 181 6.32 10.46 7.18
N HIS A 182 5.28 11.17 6.75
CA HIS A 182 4.67 10.92 5.44
C HIS A 182 5.66 11.13 4.29
N ILE A 183 6.46 12.19 4.32
CA ILE A 183 7.49 12.48 3.30
C ILE A 183 8.60 11.43 3.37
N ALA A 184 9.07 11.06 4.56
CA ALA A 184 10.14 10.08 4.74
C ALA A 184 9.78 8.69 4.17
N MET A 185 8.51 8.26 4.29
CA MET A 185 8.06 7.03 3.66
C MET A 185 8.12 7.12 2.12
N MET A 186 7.69 8.24 1.54
CA MET A 186 7.79 8.44 0.08
C MET A 186 9.26 8.47 -0.39
N GLU A 187 10.15 9.09 0.38
CA GLU A 187 11.57 9.23 0.06
C GLU A 187 12.26 7.87 -0.10
N VAL A 188 11.91 6.89 0.72
CA VAL A 188 12.51 5.55 0.64
C VAL A 188 11.90 4.70 -0.48
N VAL A 189 10.69 4.98 -0.94
CA VAL A 189 9.98 4.22 -1.98
C VAL A 189 10.16 4.82 -3.38
N GLN A 190 10.16 6.16 -3.52
CA GLN A 190 10.23 6.84 -4.82
C GLN A 190 11.43 6.43 -5.69
N PRO A 191 12.63 6.13 -5.16
CA PRO A 191 13.74 5.65 -5.98
C PRO A 191 13.46 4.37 -6.76
N TYR A 192 12.46 3.60 -6.36
CA TYR A 192 12.07 2.32 -6.94
C TYR A 192 10.80 2.40 -7.80
N VAL A 193 10.20 3.57 -7.94
CA VAL A 193 8.98 3.81 -8.74
C VAL A 193 9.30 4.78 -9.87
N ASP A 194 9.14 4.35 -11.10
CA ASP A 194 9.53 5.12 -12.29
C ASP A 194 8.57 6.25 -12.63
N THR A 195 7.34 6.22 -12.15
CA THR A 195 6.40 7.36 -12.24
C THR A 195 6.11 7.97 -10.86
N ALA A 196 5.01 8.67 -10.68
CA ALA A 196 4.68 9.30 -9.43
C ALA A 196 4.04 8.33 -8.42
N ILE A 197 4.14 8.69 -7.15
CA ILE A 197 3.44 8.07 -6.03
C ILE A 197 2.31 9.01 -5.61
N SER A 198 1.09 8.48 -5.57
CA SER A 198 -0.04 9.21 -4.99
C SER A 198 -0.01 9.04 -3.48
N LYS A 199 0.27 10.12 -2.79
CA LYS A 199 0.32 10.17 -1.32
C LYS A 199 -0.19 11.50 -0.83
N THR A 200 -1.04 11.46 0.19
CA THR A 200 -1.51 12.63 0.90
C THR A 200 -0.70 12.84 2.18
N VAL A 201 -0.20 14.03 2.36
CA VAL A 201 0.37 14.50 3.62
C VAL A 201 -0.73 15.19 4.40
N ASN A 202 -1.17 14.57 5.48
CA ASN A 202 -2.18 15.15 6.37
C ASN A 202 -1.50 16.18 7.27
N ILE A 203 -2.08 17.38 7.34
CA ILE A 203 -1.60 18.46 8.19
C ILE A 203 -2.75 18.96 9.09
N PRO A 204 -2.47 19.35 10.34
CA PRO A 204 -3.47 19.95 11.23
C PRO A 204 -4.11 21.21 10.65
N ALA A 205 -5.32 21.54 11.13
CA ALA A 205 -6.04 22.75 10.68
C ALA A 205 -5.29 24.04 11.01
N ASP A 206 -4.53 24.04 12.10
CA ASP A 206 -3.70 25.14 12.60
C ASP A 206 -2.23 25.08 12.17
N TYR A 207 -1.89 24.23 11.18
CA TYR A 207 -0.51 24.04 10.72
C TYR A 207 0.07 25.38 10.26
N PRO A 208 1.26 25.79 10.77
CA PRO A 208 1.85 27.09 10.45
C PRO A 208 2.17 27.23 8.96
N TYR A 209 1.89 28.41 8.39
CA TYR A 209 2.09 28.64 6.96
C TYR A 209 3.56 28.53 6.52
N ASP A 210 4.50 28.95 7.37
CA ASP A 210 5.92 28.85 7.06
C ASP A 210 6.39 27.39 7.01
N ASP A 211 5.89 26.54 7.88
CA ASP A 211 6.14 25.09 7.85
C ASP A 211 5.51 24.46 6.60
N PHE A 212 4.28 24.89 6.26
CA PHE A 212 3.60 24.44 5.04
C PHE A 212 4.40 24.72 3.77
N LYS A 213 4.95 25.93 3.63
CA LYS A 213 5.86 26.27 2.50
C LYS A 213 7.06 25.33 2.46
N GLY A 214 7.60 24.99 3.63
CA GLY A 214 8.74 24.08 3.80
C GLY A 214 8.49 22.67 3.27
N LEU A 215 7.25 22.15 3.36
CA LEU A 215 6.92 20.80 2.95
C LEU A 215 7.18 20.53 1.46
N TYR A 216 6.76 21.42 0.58
CA TYR A 216 6.97 21.27 -0.86
C TYR A 216 8.45 21.38 -1.23
N LEU A 217 9.19 22.26 -0.56
CA LEU A 217 10.63 22.37 -0.75
C LEU A 217 11.35 21.10 -0.27
N GLN A 218 10.94 20.54 0.86
CA GLN A 218 11.47 19.28 1.38
C GLN A 218 11.17 18.13 0.41
N ALA A 219 9.95 18.01 -0.09
CA ALA A 219 9.55 17.00 -1.07
C ALA A 219 10.39 17.10 -2.36
N TRP A 220 10.63 18.32 -2.85
CA TRP A 220 11.49 18.56 -4.00
C TRP A 220 12.95 18.14 -3.75
N ARG A 221 13.50 18.50 -2.59
CA ARG A 221 14.86 18.07 -2.17
C ARG A 221 14.98 16.56 -2.03
N ALA A 222 13.95 15.90 -1.53
CA ALA A 222 13.82 14.44 -1.48
C ALA A 222 13.60 13.79 -2.85
N ARG A 223 13.56 14.59 -3.94
CA ARG A 223 13.35 14.15 -5.32
C ARG A 223 12.03 13.41 -5.53
N LEU A 224 11.01 13.77 -4.79
CA LEU A 224 9.66 13.27 -5.01
C LEU A 224 9.09 13.85 -6.31
N LYS A 225 8.29 13.06 -7.01
CA LYS A 225 7.69 13.46 -8.29
C LYS A 225 6.34 14.14 -8.14
N GLY A 226 5.77 14.11 -6.95
CA GLY A 226 4.51 14.74 -6.61
C GLY A 226 4.29 14.73 -5.11
N LEU A 227 3.46 15.66 -4.63
CA LEU A 227 3.00 15.75 -3.25
C LEU A 227 1.60 16.32 -3.27
N ALA A 228 0.69 15.72 -2.51
CA ALA A 228 -0.60 16.28 -2.19
C ALA A 228 -0.67 16.53 -0.68
N THR A 229 -1.33 17.60 -0.27
CA THR A 229 -1.58 17.90 1.14
C THR A 229 -3.09 17.94 1.40
N TYR A 230 -3.48 17.45 2.56
CA TYR A 230 -4.85 17.55 3.04
C TYR A 230 -4.86 18.31 4.37
N ARG A 231 -5.65 19.36 4.42
CA ARG A 231 -5.92 20.16 5.61
C ARG A 231 -7.41 20.15 5.89
N PRO A 232 -7.86 19.69 7.05
CA PRO A 232 -9.27 19.78 7.42
C PRO A 232 -9.77 21.22 7.36
N ASN A 233 -10.98 21.45 6.84
CA ASN A 233 -11.63 22.74 6.92
C ASN A 233 -13.10 22.58 7.36
N ASN A 234 -13.59 23.58 8.10
CA ASN A 234 -14.92 23.55 8.68
C ASN A 234 -16.03 23.97 7.67
N ILE A 235 -15.65 24.41 6.46
CA ILE A 235 -16.59 24.92 5.46
C ILE A 235 -17.18 23.79 4.62
N LEU A 236 -16.34 22.83 4.22
CA LEU A 236 -16.74 21.72 3.36
C LEU A 236 -17.10 20.45 4.15
N GLY A 237 -16.90 20.47 5.48
CA GLY A 237 -17.02 19.27 6.32
C GLY A 237 -15.89 18.26 6.09
N ALA A 238 -15.73 17.34 7.01
CA ALA A 238 -14.81 16.21 6.82
C ALA A 238 -15.47 15.17 5.92
N VAL A 239 -14.77 14.71 4.88
CA VAL A 239 -15.23 13.62 4.01
C VAL A 239 -15.28 12.29 4.78
N LEU A 240 -14.45 12.17 5.82
CA LEU A 240 -14.39 11.04 6.72
C LEU A 240 -14.47 11.55 8.16
N GLU A 241 -15.45 11.07 8.92
CA GLU A 241 -15.60 11.38 10.35
C GLU A 241 -15.05 10.21 11.16
N THR A 242 -14.03 10.47 11.96
CA THR A 242 -13.50 9.50 12.91
C THR A 242 -14.31 9.56 14.20
N HIS A 243 -14.64 8.41 14.79
CA HIS A 243 -15.12 8.37 16.15
C HIS A 243 -13.92 8.51 17.09
N SER A 244 -13.69 9.71 17.59
CA SER A 244 -12.86 9.93 18.74
C SER A 244 -13.67 9.58 19.99
N SER A 245 -13.60 8.35 20.43
CA SER A 245 -13.96 7.96 21.78
C SER A 245 -12.68 7.62 22.52
N ALA A 246 -11.86 8.62 22.83
CA ALA A 246 -10.91 8.50 23.91
C ALA A 246 -11.60 9.04 25.16
N PRO A 247 -11.96 8.21 26.15
CA PRO A 247 -12.21 8.71 27.50
C PRO A 247 -10.90 9.23 28.06
N ALA A 248 -10.94 10.38 28.74
CA ALA A 248 -9.83 10.90 29.52
C ALA A 248 -9.32 9.82 30.49
N PRO A 249 -8.01 9.75 30.76
CA PRO A 249 -7.45 8.72 31.62
C PRO A 249 -7.96 8.91 33.04
N ALA A 250 -8.82 8.00 33.48
CA ALA A 250 -9.09 7.81 34.89
C ALA A 250 -7.83 7.18 35.52
N GLN A 251 -7.28 7.84 36.52
CA GLN A 251 -6.22 7.28 37.36
C GLN A 251 -6.75 6.01 38.04
N SER A 252 -6.20 4.87 37.67
CA SER A 252 -6.46 3.58 38.29
C SER A 252 -5.23 3.18 39.11
N GLU A 253 -5.51 2.85 40.37
CA GLU A 253 -4.56 2.31 41.34
C GLU A 253 -3.85 1.06 40.84
N ALA A 254 -2.60 0.90 41.27
CA ALA A 254 -1.71 -0.20 40.93
C ALA A 254 -2.28 -1.56 41.34
N ALA A 255 -2.65 -2.38 40.37
CA ALA A 255 -2.81 -3.81 40.53
C ALA A 255 -1.54 -4.54 40.08
N ALA A 256 -1.24 -5.67 40.73
CA ALA A 256 -0.06 -6.51 40.51
C ALA A 256 0.11 -6.95 39.07
N PRO A 257 1.32 -7.32 38.61
CA PRO A 257 1.58 -7.60 37.20
C PRO A 257 0.86 -8.89 36.77
N GLU A 258 -0.28 -8.74 36.12
CA GLU A 258 -0.77 -9.78 35.23
C GLU A 258 0.20 -9.89 34.04
N SER A 259 0.51 -11.14 33.66
CA SER A 259 1.33 -11.40 32.46
C SER A 259 0.76 -10.62 31.28
N ALA A 260 1.60 -9.81 30.63
CA ALA A 260 1.20 -9.03 29.49
C ALA A 260 0.49 -9.92 28.45
N PRO A 261 -0.67 -9.50 27.92
CA PRO A 261 -1.38 -10.27 26.91
C PRO A 261 -0.45 -10.54 25.71
N VAL A 262 -0.41 -11.81 25.27
CA VAL A 262 0.41 -12.23 24.12
C VAL A 262 -0.17 -11.57 22.88
N ASP A 263 0.66 -10.78 22.18
CA ASP A 263 0.26 -10.18 20.91
C ASP A 263 0.06 -11.29 19.85
N PRO A 264 -1.16 -11.54 19.36
CA PRO A 264 -1.44 -12.66 18.46
C PRO A 264 -0.74 -12.52 17.10
N MET A 265 -0.40 -11.29 16.65
CA MET A 265 0.34 -11.09 15.41
C MET A 265 1.84 -11.40 15.52
N ARG A 266 2.37 -11.45 16.74
CA ARG A 266 3.77 -11.83 17.00
C ARG A 266 3.96 -13.32 17.32
N THR A 267 2.90 -14.11 17.25
CA THR A 267 2.99 -15.55 17.49
C THR A 267 3.81 -16.21 16.39
N VAL A 268 4.95 -16.78 16.76
CA VAL A 268 5.82 -17.53 15.84
C VAL A 268 5.40 -18.98 15.83
N ILE A 269 5.11 -19.50 14.64
CA ILE A 269 4.85 -20.92 14.43
C ILE A 269 6.18 -21.58 14.09
N GLU A 270 6.78 -22.26 15.06
CA GLU A 270 8.10 -22.88 14.91
C GLU A 270 8.10 -24.10 13.98
N SER A 271 6.98 -24.80 13.89
CA SER A 271 6.84 -25.95 13.00
C SER A 271 5.39 -26.11 12.53
N ARG A 272 5.22 -26.65 11.31
CA ARG A 272 3.90 -26.98 10.79
C ARG A 272 3.29 -28.09 11.66
N PRO A 273 2.06 -27.95 12.18
CA PRO A 273 1.38 -29.03 12.89
C PRO A 273 1.26 -30.29 12.03
N SER A 274 1.48 -31.45 12.65
CA SER A 274 1.22 -32.72 12.00
C SER A 274 -0.29 -33.00 11.98
N GLY A 275 -0.81 -33.50 10.86
CA GLY A 275 -2.21 -33.89 10.70
C GLY A 275 -2.98 -33.06 9.68
N ALA A 276 -4.31 -33.21 9.66
CA ALA A 276 -5.20 -32.48 8.79
C ALA A 276 -5.45 -31.07 9.33
N LEU A 277 -5.27 -30.07 8.47
CA LEU A 277 -5.58 -28.67 8.77
C LEU A 277 -6.90 -28.29 8.09
N SER A 278 -7.72 -27.49 8.76
CA SER A 278 -8.86 -26.83 8.12
C SER A 278 -8.34 -25.92 7.00
N ALA A 279 -8.96 -26.01 5.83
CA ALA A 279 -8.59 -25.22 4.68
C ALA A 279 -9.82 -24.75 3.93
N VAL A 280 -9.75 -23.56 3.36
CA VAL A 280 -10.70 -23.08 2.34
C VAL A 280 -10.05 -23.29 0.98
N ALA A 281 -10.76 -23.99 0.11
CA ALA A 281 -10.37 -24.18 -1.28
C ALA A 281 -11.28 -23.35 -2.18
N GLU A 282 -10.71 -22.43 -2.92
CA GLU A 282 -11.44 -21.60 -3.86
C GLU A 282 -10.98 -21.88 -5.28
N LYS A 283 -11.95 -22.03 -6.19
CA LYS A 283 -11.70 -22.23 -7.61
C LYS A 283 -11.71 -20.87 -8.29
N VAL A 284 -10.56 -20.46 -8.79
CA VAL A 284 -10.41 -19.23 -9.58
C VAL A 284 -10.37 -19.59 -11.05
N GLU A 285 -11.28 -19.03 -11.85
CA GLU A 285 -11.30 -19.15 -13.29
C GLU A 285 -10.82 -17.85 -13.94
N TYR A 286 -9.86 -17.95 -14.83
CA TYR A 286 -9.33 -16.80 -15.54
C TYR A 286 -9.10 -17.12 -17.02
N TRP A 287 -9.11 -16.09 -17.85
CA TRP A 287 -8.96 -16.21 -19.28
C TRP A 287 -7.55 -15.83 -19.73
N THR A 288 -6.97 -16.66 -20.56
CA THR A 288 -5.71 -16.41 -21.25
C THR A 288 -5.94 -16.42 -22.76
N GLN A 289 -4.93 -16.07 -23.55
CA GLN A 289 -5.00 -16.20 -25.02
C GLN A 289 -5.20 -17.64 -25.48
N GLU A 290 -4.86 -18.62 -24.67
CA GLU A 290 -5.03 -20.05 -24.93
C GLU A 290 -6.40 -20.59 -24.45
N GLY A 291 -7.27 -19.72 -23.93
CA GLY A 291 -8.59 -20.08 -23.42
C GLY A 291 -8.73 -19.97 -21.90
N GLN A 292 -9.81 -20.53 -21.40
CA GLN A 292 -10.12 -20.52 -19.97
C GLN A 292 -9.18 -21.46 -19.19
N LYS A 293 -8.53 -20.93 -18.16
CA LYS A 293 -7.69 -21.67 -17.21
C LYS A 293 -8.37 -21.71 -15.84
N ARG A 294 -8.00 -22.69 -15.04
CA ARG A 294 -8.52 -22.89 -13.68
C ARG A 294 -7.36 -23.04 -12.71
N LEU A 295 -7.46 -22.35 -11.60
CA LEU A 295 -6.53 -22.45 -10.46
C LEU A 295 -7.35 -22.78 -9.21
N TYR A 296 -6.87 -23.69 -8.40
CA TYR A 296 -7.40 -23.91 -7.06
C TYR A 296 -6.46 -23.28 -6.05
N LEU A 297 -6.96 -22.25 -5.35
CA LEU A 297 -6.26 -21.64 -4.22
C LEU A 297 -6.71 -22.37 -2.96
N ILE A 298 -5.77 -22.97 -2.24
CA ILE A 298 -6.03 -23.64 -0.97
C ILE A 298 -5.29 -22.86 0.13
N VAL A 299 -6.06 -22.27 1.03
CA VAL A 299 -5.53 -21.58 2.21
C VAL A 299 -5.82 -22.43 3.43
N SER A 300 -4.77 -22.91 4.09
CA SER A 300 -4.88 -23.69 5.32
C SER A 300 -4.80 -22.78 6.53
N PHE A 301 -5.66 -22.99 7.51
CA PHE A 301 -5.68 -22.24 8.76
C PHE A 301 -5.01 -23.06 9.86
N LEU A 302 -4.17 -22.40 10.64
CA LEU A 302 -3.63 -22.97 11.86
C LEU A 302 -4.46 -22.45 13.05
N PRO A 303 -4.95 -23.35 13.92
CA PRO A 303 -5.60 -22.89 15.13
C PRO A 303 -4.60 -22.15 16.02
N VAL A 304 -4.96 -20.95 16.46
CA VAL A 304 -4.19 -20.23 17.46
C VAL A 304 -4.50 -20.81 18.82
N PRO A 305 -3.51 -21.21 19.64
CA PRO A 305 -3.75 -21.66 21.00
C PRO A 305 -4.45 -20.53 21.79
N ASN A 306 -5.57 -20.82 22.41
CA ASN A 306 -6.40 -19.92 23.24
C ASN A 306 -7.43 -19.02 22.53
N ALA A 307 -7.73 -19.20 21.27
CA ALA A 307 -8.98 -18.70 20.72
C ALA A 307 -10.11 -19.61 21.21
N GLU A 308 -10.85 -19.21 22.23
CA GLU A 308 -12.10 -19.87 22.59
C GLU A 308 -13.09 -19.69 21.45
N GLY A 309 -13.45 -20.79 20.82
CA GLY A 309 -14.60 -21.13 20.05
C GLY A 309 -14.95 -20.53 18.74
#